data_04db9ae23944394ccbfe615556f730a3
#
_entry.id   04db9ae23944394ccbfe615556f730a3
#
_cell.length_a   1.000
_cell.length_b   1.000
_cell.length_c   1.000
_cell.angle_alpha   90.00
_cell.angle_beta   90.00
_cell.angle_gamma   90.00
#
_symmetry.space_group_name_H-M   'P 1'
#
loop_
_entity.id
_entity.type
_entity.pdbx_description
1 polymer ?
#
loop_
_entity_poly.entity_id
_entity_poly.type
_entity_poly.pdbx_seq_one_letter_code
_entity_poly.pdbx_strand_id
1 'polypeptide(L)'
;MARNNTFPLAGILEKDKLHESGTNFVDWYRNVRIILKGCKKDYVLEATLGDSPPENATEEVMNLFYQRSDDYIIVQCAMLAAMEPEFQKRFEN
;
A
#
# COMPACT_ATOMS: atom_id res chain seq x y z
N MET A 1 -23.67 -10.80 -6.06
CA MET A 1 -23.24 -10.04 -4.91
C MET A 1 -22.06 -9.14 -5.24
N ALA A 2 -22.13 -7.95 -4.82
CA ALA A 2 -21.03 -7.04 -5.07
C ALA A 2 -19.80 -7.48 -4.27
N ARG A 3 -18.69 -7.50 -4.93
CA ARG A 3 -17.44 -7.80 -4.28
C ARG A 3 -17.00 -6.58 -3.50
N ASN A 4 -16.71 -6.78 -2.24
CA ASN A 4 -16.16 -5.71 -1.44
C ASN A 4 -14.69 -5.56 -1.78
N ASN A 5 -14.35 -4.42 -2.38
CA ASN A 5 -12.98 -4.14 -2.76
C ASN A 5 -12.24 -3.33 -1.73
N THR A 6 -12.84 -3.16 -0.56
CA THR A 6 -12.21 -2.42 0.51
C THR A 6 -10.93 -3.14 0.92
N PHE A 7 -9.85 -2.40 0.93
CA PHE A 7 -8.58 -2.93 1.36
C PHE A 7 -8.65 -3.17 2.87
N PRO A 8 -8.35 -4.36 3.35
CA PRO A 8 -8.57 -4.70 4.76
C PRO A 8 -7.61 -4.02 5.73
N LEU A 9 -6.51 -3.48 5.22
CA LEU A 9 -5.46 -2.94 6.08
C LEU A 9 -5.98 -1.88 7.03
N ALA A 10 -6.70 -0.89 6.50
CA ALA A 10 -7.15 0.22 7.33
C ALA A 10 -8.06 -0.23 8.46
N GLY A 11 -8.98 -1.17 8.16
CA GLY A 11 -9.89 -1.66 9.17
C GLY A 11 -9.21 -2.45 10.26
N ILE A 12 -8.27 -3.30 9.86
CA ILE A 12 -7.58 -4.15 10.81
C ILE A 12 -6.65 -3.36 11.70
N LEU A 13 -6.00 -2.34 11.14
CA LEU A 13 -5.04 -1.54 11.89
C LEU A 13 -5.63 -0.28 12.50
N GLU A 14 -6.96 -0.16 12.49
CA GLU A 14 -7.59 1.04 13.02
C GLU A 14 -7.22 1.30 14.47
N LYS A 15 -7.14 0.25 15.27
CA LYS A 15 -6.81 0.40 16.68
C LYS A 15 -5.32 0.54 16.92
N ASP A 16 -4.52 0.06 15.99
CA ASP A 16 -3.08 0.03 16.16
C ASP A 16 -2.39 0.85 15.10
N LYS A 17 -2.87 2.07 14.92
CA LYS A 17 -2.27 2.96 13.93
C LYS A 17 -0.85 3.31 14.31
N LEU A 18 -0.05 3.58 13.30
CA LEU A 18 1.32 3.97 13.53
C LEU A 18 1.36 5.31 14.26
N HIS A 19 2.01 5.34 15.42
CA HIS A 19 2.13 6.55 16.22
C HIS A 19 3.16 7.50 15.64
N GLU A 20 2.93 8.78 15.85
CA GLU A 20 3.85 9.79 15.39
C GLU A 20 5.25 9.58 15.93
N SER A 21 5.35 9.10 17.17
CA SER A 21 6.63 8.84 17.80
C SER A 21 7.37 7.66 17.20
N GLY A 22 6.65 6.81 16.45
CA GLY A 22 7.25 5.63 15.84
C GLY A 22 7.52 4.51 16.83
N THR A 23 7.05 4.62 18.07
CA THR A 23 7.36 3.63 19.10
C THR A 23 6.78 2.26 18.80
N ASN A 24 5.70 2.21 18.01
CA ASN A 24 5.06 0.95 17.64
C ASN A 24 5.36 0.55 16.19
N PHE A 25 6.42 1.12 15.60
CA PHE A 25 6.67 0.90 14.17
C PHE A 25 6.94 -0.56 13.85
N VAL A 26 7.75 -1.24 14.66
CA VAL A 26 8.12 -2.62 14.34
C VAL A 26 6.90 -3.52 14.28
N ASP A 27 6.03 -3.42 15.27
CA ASP A 27 4.82 -4.23 15.30
C ASP A 27 3.86 -3.81 14.19
N TRP A 28 3.74 -2.51 13.99
CA TRP A 28 2.86 -1.98 12.95
C TRP A 28 3.30 -2.47 11.57
N TYR A 29 4.58 -2.36 11.27
CA TYR A 29 5.09 -2.76 9.97
C TYR A 29 4.94 -4.26 9.75
N ARG A 30 5.18 -5.05 10.79
CA ARG A 30 5.00 -6.49 10.67
C ARG A 30 3.56 -6.83 10.33
N ASN A 31 2.61 -6.18 10.98
CA ASN A 31 1.19 -6.42 10.71
C ASN A 31 0.82 -5.96 9.30
N VAL A 32 1.37 -4.85 8.85
CA VAL A 32 1.16 -4.38 7.48
C VAL A 32 1.63 -5.44 6.50
N ARG A 33 2.82 -5.97 6.71
CA ARG A 33 3.36 -6.97 5.79
C ARG A 33 2.49 -8.23 5.76
N ILE A 34 2.01 -8.67 6.90
CA ILE A 34 1.18 -9.86 6.96
C ILE A 34 -0.10 -9.66 6.14
N ILE A 35 -0.73 -8.51 6.32
CA ILE A 35 -1.98 -8.21 5.63
C ILE A 35 -1.75 -8.10 4.14
N LEU A 36 -0.68 -7.40 3.75
CA LEU A 36 -0.37 -7.24 2.33
C LEU A 36 -0.05 -8.57 1.68
N LYS A 37 0.63 -9.46 2.40
CA LYS A 37 0.93 -10.77 1.87
C LYS A 37 -0.35 -11.55 1.61
N GLY A 38 -1.32 -11.43 2.51
CA GLY A 38 -2.61 -12.07 2.31
C GLY A 38 -3.34 -11.55 1.09
N CYS A 39 -3.08 -10.32 0.70
CA CYS A 39 -3.68 -9.70 -0.48
C CYS A 39 -2.78 -9.81 -1.71
N LYS A 40 -1.62 -10.44 -1.56
CA LYS A 40 -0.65 -10.61 -2.64
C LYS A 40 -0.12 -9.28 -3.16
N LYS A 41 0.01 -8.32 -2.26
CA LYS A 41 0.52 -6.99 -2.60
C LYS A 41 1.77 -6.63 -1.83
N ASP A 42 2.35 -7.59 -1.11
CA ASP A 42 3.55 -7.32 -0.31
C ASP A 42 4.77 -7.01 -1.17
N TYR A 43 4.75 -7.40 -2.44
CA TYR A 43 5.87 -7.10 -3.32
C TYR A 43 6.10 -5.60 -3.44
N VAL A 44 5.06 -4.80 -3.21
CA VAL A 44 5.17 -3.34 -3.27
C VAL A 44 6.17 -2.81 -2.25
N LEU A 45 6.30 -3.50 -1.12
CA LEU A 45 7.21 -3.06 -0.07
C LEU A 45 8.67 -3.39 -0.37
N GLU A 46 8.92 -4.28 -1.30
CA GLU A 46 10.25 -4.79 -1.53
C GLU A 46 10.86 -4.40 -2.86
N ALA A 47 10.06 -3.82 -3.74
CA ALA A 47 10.54 -3.46 -5.07
C ALA A 47 9.95 -2.11 -5.47
N THR A 48 10.70 -1.36 -6.27
CA THR A 48 10.19 -0.12 -6.80
C THR A 48 9.33 -0.40 -8.03
N LEU A 49 8.43 0.53 -8.34
CA LEU A 49 7.60 0.38 -9.52
C LEU A 49 8.43 0.42 -10.80
N GLY A 50 9.44 1.26 -10.82
CA GLY A 50 10.26 1.43 -12.00
C GLY A 50 9.67 2.45 -12.94
N ASP A 51 10.32 2.61 -14.09
CA ASP A 51 9.91 3.58 -15.09
C ASP A 51 8.77 3.06 -15.94
N SER A 52 8.04 3.99 -16.54
CA SER A 52 7.01 3.62 -17.50
C SER A 52 7.61 2.87 -18.66
N PRO A 53 6.90 1.88 -19.22
CA PRO A 53 7.38 1.20 -20.42
C PRO A 53 7.46 2.18 -21.58
N PRO A 54 8.28 1.88 -22.59
CA PRO A 54 8.35 2.73 -23.77
C PRO A 54 7.02 2.73 -24.52
N GLU A 55 6.83 3.76 -25.37
CA GLU A 55 5.59 3.92 -26.09
C GLU A 55 5.28 2.71 -26.97
N ASN A 56 6.31 2.05 -27.47
CA ASN A 56 6.12 0.91 -28.35
C ASN A 56 6.02 -0.41 -27.61
N ALA A 57 5.85 -0.37 -26.30
CA ALA A 57 5.69 -1.59 -25.51
C ALA A 57 4.39 -2.30 -25.92
N THR A 58 4.38 -3.61 -25.74
CA THR A 58 3.17 -4.38 -26.06
C THR A 58 2.06 -4.04 -25.10
N GLU A 59 0.83 -4.36 -25.51
CA GLU A 59 -0.33 -4.13 -24.67
C GLU A 59 -0.21 -4.88 -23.35
N GLU A 60 0.33 -6.09 -23.41
CA GLU A 60 0.51 -6.89 -22.20
C GLU A 60 1.44 -6.20 -21.22
N VAL A 61 2.54 -5.65 -21.72
CA VAL A 61 3.52 -4.97 -20.86
C VAL A 61 2.90 -3.73 -20.25
N MET A 62 2.15 -2.97 -21.06
CA MET A 62 1.50 -1.76 -20.55
C MET A 62 0.47 -2.09 -19.48
N ASN A 63 -0.34 -3.13 -19.72
CA ASN A 63 -1.36 -3.50 -18.76
C ASN A 63 -0.76 -3.98 -17.45
N LEU A 64 0.34 -4.72 -17.52
CA LEU A 64 1.02 -5.16 -16.32
C LEU A 64 1.56 -3.97 -15.52
N PHE A 65 2.11 -3.00 -16.22
CA PHE A 65 2.61 -1.80 -15.57
C PHE A 65 1.49 -1.04 -14.88
N TYR A 66 0.35 -0.88 -15.55
CA TYR A 66 -0.78 -0.18 -14.96
C TYR A 66 -1.30 -0.91 -13.73
N GLN A 67 -1.37 -2.24 -13.78
CA GLN A 67 -1.82 -3.02 -12.64
C GLN A 67 -0.88 -2.83 -11.44
N ARG A 68 0.41 -2.85 -11.69
CA ARG A 68 1.38 -2.66 -10.63
C ARG A 68 1.33 -1.25 -10.07
N SER A 69 1.12 -0.28 -10.94
CA SER A 69 0.99 1.11 -10.52
C SER A 69 -0.21 1.28 -9.60
N ASP A 70 -1.33 0.63 -9.95
CA ASP A 70 -2.51 0.68 -9.11
C ASP A 70 -2.25 0.06 -7.74
N ASP A 71 -1.53 -1.06 -7.71
CA ASP A 71 -1.19 -1.70 -6.44
C ASP A 71 -0.36 -0.78 -5.56
N TYR A 72 0.60 -0.07 -6.15
CA TYR A 72 1.42 0.87 -5.39
C TYR A 72 0.56 1.97 -4.78
N ILE A 73 -0.36 2.52 -5.55
CA ILE A 73 -1.24 3.58 -5.06
C ILE A 73 -2.12 3.06 -3.93
N ILE A 74 -2.70 1.88 -4.12
CA ILE A 74 -3.58 1.29 -3.12
C ILE A 74 -2.82 1.05 -1.82
N VAL A 75 -1.63 0.50 -1.90
CA VAL A 75 -0.83 0.22 -0.71
C VAL A 75 -0.42 1.51 -0.01
N GLN A 76 0.00 2.51 -0.78
CA GLN A 76 0.39 3.79 -0.18
C GLN A 76 -0.78 4.43 0.56
N CYS A 77 -1.96 4.43 -0.06
CA CYS A 77 -3.13 5.01 0.58
C CYS A 77 -3.51 4.23 1.83
N ALA A 78 -3.43 2.90 1.78
CA ALA A 78 -3.77 2.07 2.92
C ALA A 78 -2.81 2.31 4.08
N MET A 79 -1.52 2.44 3.77
CA MET A 79 -0.54 2.69 4.82
C MET A 79 -0.75 4.06 5.47
N LEU A 80 -1.05 5.07 4.66
CA LEU A 80 -1.34 6.39 5.22
C LEU A 80 -2.57 6.33 6.12
N ALA A 81 -3.61 5.62 5.70
CA ALA A 81 -4.83 5.51 6.49
C ALA A 81 -4.57 4.77 7.80
N ALA A 82 -3.52 3.97 7.86
CA ALA A 82 -3.15 3.22 9.06
C ALA A 82 -2.19 3.98 9.96
N MET A 83 -1.99 5.26 9.70
CA MET A 83 -1.15 6.11 10.54
C MET A 83 -2.04 7.08 11.32
N GLU A 84 -1.54 7.51 12.48
CA GLU A 84 -2.25 8.53 13.23
C GLU A 84 -2.32 9.83 12.42
N PRO A 85 -3.39 10.62 12.61
CA PRO A 85 -3.56 11.83 11.79
C PRO A 85 -2.37 12.77 11.80
N GLU A 86 -1.70 12.92 12.93
CA GLU A 86 -0.55 13.82 12.99
C GLU A 86 0.60 13.29 12.16
N PHE A 87 0.74 11.98 12.09
CA PHE A 87 1.77 11.38 11.27
C PHE A 87 1.41 11.49 9.78
N GLN A 88 0.11 11.33 9.47
CA GLN A 88 -0.34 11.45 8.09
C GLN A 88 0.02 12.80 7.49
N LYS A 89 -0.10 13.85 8.27
CA LYS A 89 0.15 15.20 7.78
C LYS A 89 1.58 15.40 7.29
N ARG A 90 2.50 14.59 7.76
CA ARG A 90 3.89 14.71 7.34
C ARG A 90 4.10 14.19 5.92
N PHE A 91 3.16 13.40 5.42
CA PHE A 91 3.28 12.78 4.11
C PHE A 91 2.26 13.30 3.10
N GLU A 92 1.41 14.23 3.53
CA GLU A 92 0.50 14.92 2.62
C GLU A 92 1.23 16.05 1.94
N ASN A 93 0.80 16.32 0.71
CA ASN A 93 1.34 17.48 0.00
C ASN A 93 0.27 18.50 -0.23
#